data_d27e24fa4fbdf946259d629c5fad1b7b
#
_entry.id   d27e24fa4fbdf946259d629c5fad1b7b
#
_cell.length_a   1.000
_cell.length_b   1.000
_cell.length_c   1.000
_cell.angle_alpha   90.00
_cell.angle_beta   90.00
_cell.angle_gamma   90.00
#
_symmetry.space_group_name_H-M   'P 1'
#
loop_
_entity.id
_entity.type
_entity.pdbx_description
1 polymer ?
#
loop_
_entity_poly.entity_id
_entity_poly.type
_entity_poly.pdbx_seq_one_letter_code
_entity_poly.pdbx_strand_id
1 'polypeptide(L)' 'MTIPEDLKEYLSIDPEVMHGKLCFKGTRVPLAVLIDNLEEGIGLDEFVEEYPSVTREQAQAVISWEQRQIRQAVGLDLAR' A
#
# COMPACT_ATOMS: atom_id res chain seq x y z
N MET A 1 -4.22 -8.48 12.89
CA MET A 1 -3.75 -7.32 12.09
C MET A 1 -4.89 -6.35 11.83
N THR A 2 -4.63 -5.08 11.98
CA THR A 2 -5.64 -4.05 11.80
C THR A 2 -5.23 -3.10 10.68
N ILE A 3 -6.15 -2.83 9.76
CA ILE A 3 -5.89 -1.89 8.67
C ILE A 3 -6.01 -0.47 9.24
N PRO A 4 -5.01 0.41 9.02
CA PRO A 4 -5.15 1.80 9.43
C PRO A 4 -6.40 2.43 8.84
N GLU A 5 -7.05 3.30 9.60
CA GLU A 5 -8.31 3.92 9.19
C GLU A 5 -8.20 4.59 7.82
N ASP A 6 -7.10 5.29 7.57
CA ASP A 6 -6.87 6.02 6.32
C ASP A 6 -6.76 5.10 5.11
N LEU A 7 -6.52 3.82 5.33
CA LEU A 7 -6.33 2.86 4.23
C LEU A 7 -7.48 1.87 4.07
N LYS A 8 -8.53 1.98 4.86
CA LYS A 8 -9.66 1.04 4.80
C LYS A 8 -10.40 1.04 3.47
N GLU A 9 -10.35 2.14 2.75
CA GLU A 9 -10.95 2.26 1.43
C GLU A 9 -10.15 1.51 0.37
N TYR A 10 -8.87 1.29 0.60
CA TYR A 10 -7.94 0.78 -0.39
C TYR A 10 -7.46 -0.65 -0.15
N LEU A 11 -7.56 -1.12 1.08
CA LEU A 11 -7.05 -2.43 1.49
C LEU A 11 -8.14 -3.28 2.11
N SER A 12 -7.97 -4.60 2.06
CA SER A 12 -8.91 -5.52 2.69
C SER A 12 -8.21 -6.79 3.17
N ILE A 13 -8.83 -7.43 4.14
CA ILE A 13 -8.42 -8.74 4.63
C ILE A 13 -9.65 -9.62 4.54
N ASP A 14 -9.60 -10.65 3.69
CA ASP A 14 -10.71 -11.57 3.49
C ASP A 14 -10.16 -12.99 3.61
N PRO A 15 -10.67 -13.80 4.57
CA PRO A 15 -10.18 -15.18 4.75
C PRO A 15 -10.27 -16.03 3.49
N GLU A 16 -11.17 -15.69 2.59
CA GLU A 16 -11.35 -16.45 1.35
C GLU A 16 -10.49 -15.93 0.19
N VAL A 17 -9.77 -14.86 0.40
CA VAL A 17 -8.87 -14.28 -0.61
C VAL A 17 -7.44 -14.39 -0.11
N MET A 18 -6.62 -15.16 -0.82
CA MET A 18 -5.21 -15.36 -0.49
C MET A 18 -4.99 -15.74 0.98
N HIS A 19 -5.89 -16.59 1.51
CA HIS A 19 -5.81 -17.11 2.88
C HIS A 19 -5.77 -16.00 3.95
N GLY A 20 -6.47 -14.90 3.70
CA GLY A 20 -6.55 -13.81 4.68
C GLY A 20 -5.37 -12.86 4.67
N LYS A 21 -4.57 -12.87 3.60
CA LYS A 21 -3.50 -11.88 3.46
C LYS A 21 -4.08 -10.50 3.21
N LEU A 22 -3.36 -9.49 3.68
CA LEU A 22 -3.73 -8.11 3.43
C LEU A 22 -3.51 -7.80 1.95
N CYS A 23 -4.59 -7.49 1.24
CA CYS A 23 -4.56 -7.23 -0.20
C CYS A 23 -5.13 -5.86 -0.53
N PHE A 24 -4.85 -5.40 -1.75
CA PHE A 24 -5.56 -4.24 -2.27
C PHE A 24 -7.02 -4.62 -2.46
N LYS A 25 -7.93 -3.75 -2.03
CA LYS A 25 -9.36 -4.04 -2.02
C LYS A 25 -9.87 -4.40 -3.41
N GLY A 26 -10.62 -5.48 -3.50
CA GLY A 26 -11.17 -5.95 -4.77
C GLY A 26 -10.19 -6.73 -5.63
N THR A 27 -8.99 -7.02 -5.12
CA THR A 27 -7.97 -7.75 -5.88
C THR A 27 -7.44 -8.92 -5.07
N ARG A 28 -6.62 -9.74 -5.71
CA ARG A 28 -5.87 -10.82 -5.06
C ARG A 28 -4.38 -10.45 -4.92
N VAL A 29 -4.06 -9.17 -5.08
CA VAL A 29 -2.68 -8.70 -5.00
C VAL A 29 -2.36 -8.29 -3.57
N PRO A 30 -1.49 -9.03 -2.85
CA PRO A 30 -1.12 -8.68 -1.49
C PRO A 30 -0.36 -7.35 -1.44
N LEU A 31 -0.58 -6.59 -0.37
CA LEU A 31 0.17 -5.35 -0.17
C LEU A 31 1.67 -5.59 -0.16
N ALA A 32 2.10 -6.74 0.35
CA ALA A 32 3.52 -7.08 0.40
C ALA A 32 4.19 -7.04 -0.97
N VAL A 33 3.43 -7.30 -2.04
CA VAL A 33 3.99 -7.27 -3.39
C VAL A 33 4.44 -5.84 -3.75
N LEU A 34 3.65 -4.84 -3.37
CA LEU A 34 4.05 -3.45 -3.59
C LEU A 34 5.31 -3.12 -2.80
N ILE A 35 5.34 -3.50 -1.53
CA ILE A 35 6.49 -3.22 -0.67
C ILE A 35 7.76 -3.86 -1.23
N ASP A 36 7.66 -5.12 -1.64
CA ASP A 36 8.81 -5.84 -2.23
C ASP A 36 9.31 -5.16 -3.50
N ASN A 37 8.38 -4.72 -4.36
CA ASN A 37 8.76 -4.01 -5.59
C ASN A 37 9.47 -2.70 -5.28
N LEU A 38 8.97 -1.94 -4.33
CA LEU A 38 9.60 -0.68 -3.94
C LEU A 38 11.01 -0.91 -3.40
N GLU A 39 11.20 -1.96 -2.61
CA GLU A 39 12.52 -2.33 -2.09
C GLU A 39 13.50 -2.69 -3.20
N GLU A 40 13.01 -3.21 -4.30
CA GLU A 40 13.82 -3.57 -5.46
C GLU A 40 14.01 -2.39 -6.42
N GLY A 41 13.48 -1.23 -6.09
CA GLY A 41 13.63 -0.04 -6.93
C GLY A 41 12.57 0.08 -8.03
N ILE A 42 11.54 -0.76 -7.99
CA ILE A 42 10.44 -0.70 -8.96
C ILE A 42 9.45 0.35 -8.48
N GLY A 43 9.20 1.36 -9.29
CA GLY A 43 8.34 2.46 -8.91
C GLY A 43 6.86 2.20 -9.17
N LEU A 44 6.06 3.20 -8.80
CA LEU A 44 4.61 3.13 -8.92
C LEU A 44 4.12 2.85 -10.35
N ASP A 45 4.70 3.50 -11.33
CA ASP A 45 4.28 3.35 -12.73
C ASP A 45 4.45 1.91 -13.21
N GLU A 46 5.59 1.31 -12.90
CA GLU A 46 5.85 -0.07 -13.27
C GLU A 46 4.97 -1.04 -12.50
N PHE A 47 4.73 -0.74 -11.23
CA PHE A 47 3.90 -1.60 -10.40
C PHE A 47 2.47 -1.70 -10.94
N VAL A 48 1.84 -0.56 -11.26
CA VAL A 48 0.46 -0.58 -11.75
C VAL A 48 0.35 -1.17 -13.15
N GLU A 49 1.42 -1.11 -13.91
CA GLU A 49 1.49 -1.75 -15.23
C GLU A 49 1.55 -3.26 -15.09
N GLU A 50 2.34 -3.75 -14.15
CA GLU A 50 2.51 -5.18 -13.87
C GLU A 50 1.27 -5.79 -13.21
N TYR A 51 0.58 -5.03 -12.36
CA TYR A 51 -0.59 -5.48 -11.62
C TYR A 51 -1.80 -4.61 -11.94
N PRO A 52 -2.38 -4.79 -13.13
CA PRO A 52 -3.46 -3.90 -13.59
C PRO A 52 -4.76 -3.94 -12.80
N SER A 53 -4.93 -4.95 -11.94
CA SER A 53 -6.10 -5.00 -11.07
C SER A 53 -6.00 -4.01 -9.90
N VAL A 54 -4.80 -3.51 -9.63
CA VAL A 54 -4.58 -2.49 -8.59
C VAL A 54 -4.59 -1.12 -9.27
N THR A 55 -5.42 -0.21 -8.76
CA THR A 55 -5.45 1.13 -9.33
C THR A 55 -4.25 1.95 -8.85
N ARG A 56 -3.86 2.93 -9.64
CA ARG A 56 -2.81 3.86 -9.24
C ARG A 56 -3.16 4.55 -7.92
N GLU A 57 -4.44 4.89 -7.75
CA GLU A 57 -4.92 5.52 -6.53
C GLU A 57 -4.71 4.65 -5.30
N GLN A 58 -5.00 3.35 -5.42
CA GLN A 58 -4.78 2.42 -4.31
C GLN A 58 -3.31 2.36 -3.91
N ALA A 59 -2.43 2.18 -4.90
CA ALA A 59 -1.00 2.06 -4.61
C ALA A 59 -0.43 3.38 -4.08
N GLN A 60 -0.84 4.50 -4.68
CA GLN A 60 -0.38 5.81 -4.24
C GLN A 60 -0.81 6.13 -2.81
N ALA A 61 -2.03 5.72 -2.44
CA ALA A 61 -2.54 5.95 -1.09
C ALA A 61 -1.65 5.29 -0.03
N VAL A 62 -1.20 4.07 -0.30
CA VAL A 62 -0.30 3.35 0.60
C VAL A 62 1.05 4.06 0.71
N ILE A 63 1.63 4.44 -0.42
CA ILE A 63 2.91 5.13 -0.45
C ILE A 63 2.82 6.45 0.31
N SER A 64 1.76 7.22 0.08
CA SER A 64 1.56 8.50 0.75
C SER A 64 1.39 8.33 2.26
N TRP A 65 0.66 7.29 2.68
CA TRP A 65 0.47 7.00 4.09
C TRP A 65 1.81 6.68 4.76
N GLU A 66 2.63 5.84 4.12
CA GLU A 66 3.95 5.48 4.62
C GLU A 66 4.85 6.71 4.78
N GLN A 67 4.84 7.58 3.78
CA GLN A 67 5.63 8.82 3.82
C GLN A 67 5.19 9.72 4.97
N ARG A 68 3.89 9.83 5.21
CA ARG A 68 3.39 10.61 6.34
C ARG A 68 3.83 10.03 7.68
N GLN A 69 3.82 8.69 7.80
CA GLN A 69 4.25 8.04 9.03
C GLN A 69 5.73 8.32 9.33
N ILE A 70 6.56 8.26 8.31
CA ILE A 70 7.99 8.55 8.48
C ILE A 70 8.20 9.99 8.90
N ARG A 71 7.53 10.93 8.24
CA ARG A 71 7.65 12.37 8.57
C ARG A 71 7.25 12.64 10.00
N GLN A 72 6.16 12.04 10.44
CA GLN A 72 5.70 12.20 11.82
C GLN A 72 6.67 11.57 12.82
N ALA A 73 7.17 10.37 12.50
CA ALA A 73 8.06 9.65 13.40
C ALA A 73 9.37 10.39 13.65
N VAL A 74 9.88 11.07 12.64
CA VAL A 74 11.17 11.80 12.77
C VAL A 74 11.00 13.30 12.92
N GLY A 75 9.76 13.79 13.00
CA GLY A 75 9.49 15.20 13.24
C GLY A 75 9.80 16.12 12.07
N LEU A 76 9.85 15.61 10.85
CA LEU A 76 10.16 16.43 9.68
C LEU A 76 9.16 17.57 9.46
N ASP A 77 7.90 17.32 9.78
CA ASP A 77 6.88 18.35 9.61
C ASP A 77 7.02 19.48 10.61
N LEU A 78 7.70 19.23 11.71
CA LEU A 78 7.95 20.24 12.76
C LEU A 78 9.23 21.03 12.52
N ALA A 79 10.11 20.50 11.67
CA ALA A 79 11.42 21.10 11.42
C ALA A 79 11.40 22.21 10.35
N ARG A 80 10.25 22.54 9.83
CA ARG A 80 10.12 23.50 8.73
C ARG A 80 10.05 24.92 9.20
#